data_24ec803795f962457ad9a2ad525a2c71
#
_entry.id   24ec803795f962457ad9a2ad525a2c71
#
_cell.length_a   1.000
_cell.length_b   1.000
_cell.length_c   1.000
_cell.angle_alpha   90.00
_cell.angle_beta   90.00
_cell.angle_gamma   90.00
#
_symmetry.space_group_name_H-M   'P 1'
#
loop_
_entity.id
_entity.type
_entity.pdbx_description
1 polymer ?
#
loop_
_entity_poly.entity_id
_entity_poly.type
_entity_poly.pdbx_seq_one_letter_code
_entity_poly.pdbx_strand_id
1 'polypeptide(L)'
;IRGFAMTLGIGICVSFFTAVWISRIVYEHFLNRDKWLGLTFTTAMSRNFLNNVHVDFMGKGKKSVIAFIVAAIVCFGFLFGRGLSKGIDFTGGRNYVIEFEQKGVTPEEVSKAVAEKVHAKDPNATVSAIAITTTNNEAVRLTTNYRIDDDSENIDQEVERFIFDALHDARLINADYATFIDRDNHSGGSIVSAQKVGPTVAADMAKDAIIAVIFSLAAIFLYILLRFRNVAFSIGSVVALVFDTLLILGVYSICWGWVPFSLEVDQTFIGAVLTAIGYSINDKVVVFDRMRENLQIYAGSKRDVFTLFNESLNSTLCRTLITSFTTLLVLICIFLLGGDSIRSFSFAMILGVIFGTTSSIFLAAPIAYSVLGRKERKQK
;
A
#
# COMPACT_ATOMS: atom_id res chain seq x y z
N ILE A 1 12.50 -3.93 -4.70
CA ILE A 1 12.24 -4.36 -3.29
C ILE A 1 13.49 -4.20 -2.42
N ARG A 2 14.71 -4.69 -2.83
CA ARG A 2 15.90 -4.63 -1.98
C ARG A 2 16.29 -3.20 -1.56
N GLY A 3 16.31 -2.23 -2.49
CA GLY A 3 16.61 -0.82 -2.18
C GLY A 3 15.59 -0.20 -1.23
N PHE A 4 14.29 -0.44 -1.49
CA PHE A 4 13.20 0.00 -0.62
C PHE A 4 13.31 -0.58 0.80
N ALA A 5 13.55 -1.89 0.92
CA ALA A 5 13.70 -2.54 2.21
C ALA A 5 14.91 -2.02 3.00
N MET A 6 16.04 -1.72 2.32
CA MET A 6 17.22 -1.14 2.96
C MET A 6 16.96 0.28 3.46
N THR A 7 16.36 1.16 2.65
CA THR A 7 16.04 2.53 3.07
C THR A 7 15.04 2.55 4.22
N LEU A 8 14.02 1.69 4.18
CA LEU A 8 13.05 1.53 5.26
C LEU A 8 13.73 1.02 6.55
N GLY A 9 14.59 0.01 6.44
CA GLY A 9 15.34 -0.53 7.58
C GLY A 9 16.25 0.49 8.23
N ILE A 10 17.01 1.26 7.45
CA ILE A 10 17.85 2.36 7.95
C ILE A 10 16.97 3.42 8.60
N GLY A 11 15.85 3.81 7.98
CA GLY A 11 14.91 4.79 8.52
C GLY A 11 14.35 4.37 9.89
N ILE A 12 13.98 3.10 10.06
CA ILE A 12 13.50 2.55 11.34
C ILE A 12 14.60 2.60 12.39
N CYS A 13 15.82 2.19 12.07
CA CYS A 13 16.96 2.24 13.02
C CYS A 13 17.26 3.66 13.47
N VAL A 14 17.30 4.62 12.53
CA VAL A 14 17.53 6.05 12.84
C VAL A 14 16.40 6.61 13.68
N SER A 15 15.15 6.30 13.32
CA SER A 15 13.97 6.74 14.09
C SER A 15 13.96 6.19 15.50
N PHE A 16 14.31 4.93 15.70
CA PHE A 16 14.43 4.30 17.01
C PHE A 16 15.52 4.98 17.85
N PHE A 17 16.70 5.21 17.26
CA PHE A 17 17.80 5.90 17.91
C PHE A 17 17.41 7.32 18.34
N THR A 18 16.81 8.10 17.46
CA THR A 18 16.36 9.47 17.76
C THR A 18 15.22 9.51 18.77
N ALA A 19 14.23 8.66 18.63
CA ALA A 19 13.05 8.67 19.50
C ALA A 19 13.37 8.18 20.94
N VAL A 20 14.28 7.23 21.10
CA VAL A 20 14.58 6.66 22.42
C VAL A 20 15.81 7.32 23.05
N TRP A 21 16.92 7.39 22.32
CA TRP A 21 18.19 7.86 22.88
C TRP A 21 18.32 9.37 22.92
N ILE A 22 18.14 10.02 21.77
CA ILE A 22 18.33 11.48 21.70
C ILE A 22 17.25 12.19 22.52
N SER A 23 16.00 11.79 22.37
CA SER A 23 14.89 12.37 23.14
C SER A 23 15.13 12.25 24.65
N ARG A 24 15.57 11.05 25.10
CA ARG A 24 15.86 10.82 26.51
C ARG A 24 16.98 11.75 27.02
N ILE A 25 18.09 11.85 26.30
CA ILE A 25 19.21 12.73 26.68
C ILE A 25 18.74 14.18 26.79
N VAL A 26 17.94 14.65 25.82
CA VAL A 26 17.39 16.01 25.82
C VAL A 26 16.50 16.23 27.03
N TYR A 27 15.56 15.33 27.32
CA TYR A 27 14.68 15.46 28.47
C TYR A 27 15.46 15.40 29.79
N GLU A 28 16.37 14.45 29.98
CA GLU A 28 17.19 14.35 31.20
C GLU A 28 18.05 15.61 31.40
N HIS A 29 18.61 16.19 30.32
CA HIS A 29 19.39 17.43 30.43
C HIS A 29 18.58 18.62 30.92
N PHE A 30 17.35 18.79 30.41
CA PHE A 30 16.51 19.91 30.84
C PHE A 30 15.84 19.69 32.18
N LEU A 31 15.43 18.46 32.51
CA LEU A 31 14.85 18.10 33.80
C LEU A 31 15.87 18.26 34.95
N ASN A 32 17.13 17.85 34.75
CA ASN A 32 18.20 18.01 35.72
C ASN A 32 18.57 19.47 36.02
N ARG A 33 18.08 20.41 35.19
CA ARG A 33 18.23 21.85 35.38
C ARG A 33 16.94 22.54 35.86
N ASP A 34 15.99 21.78 36.40
CA ASP A 34 14.68 22.21 36.82
C ASP A 34 13.90 22.99 35.72
N LYS A 35 14.26 22.79 34.44
CA LYS A 35 13.54 23.30 33.27
C LYS A 35 12.57 22.22 32.78
N TRP A 36 11.47 22.65 32.16
CA TRP A 36 10.44 21.80 31.63
C TRP A 36 9.61 20.99 32.64
N LEU A 37 9.68 21.26 33.93
CA LEU A 37 8.85 20.62 34.97
C LEU A 37 7.35 20.80 34.72
N GLY A 38 6.95 21.90 34.06
CA GLY A 38 5.55 22.18 33.66
C GLY A 38 5.23 21.81 32.21
N LEU A 39 6.10 21.07 31.50
CA LEU A 39 5.87 20.71 30.11
C LEU A 39 4.69 19.73 30.01
N THR A 40 3.66 20.14 29.31
CA THR A 40 2.52 19.26 28.97
C THR A 40 2.60 18.86 27.53
N PHE A 41 2.39 17.56 27.24
CA PHE A 41 2.34 17.02 25.87
C PHE A 41 0.96 17.09 25.25
N THR A 42 0.02 17.79 25.90
CA THR A 42 -1.34 17.98 25.45
C THR A 42 -1.55 19.40 24.96
N THR A 43 -2.15 19.56 23.78
CA THR A 43 -2.64 20.84 23.27
C THR A 43 -4.09 21.07 23.71
N ALA A 44 -4.58 22.31 23.61
CA ALA A 44 -5.98 22.61 23.92
C ALA A 44 -6.97 21.76 23.11
N MET A 45 -6.62 21.38 21.86
CA MET A 45 -7.42 20.51 21.00
C MET A 45 -7.33 19.04 21.41
N SER A 46 -6.15 18.56 21.82
CA SER A 46 -5.95 17.13 22.14
C SER A 46 -6.33 16.74 23.55
N ARG A 47 -6.43 17.72 24.47
CA ARG A 47 -6.68 17.47 25.91
C ARG A 47 -7.99 16.73 26.19
N ASN A 48 -9.04 17.02 25.41
CA ASN A 48 -10.37 16.42 25.58
C ASN A 48 -10.80 15.58 24.38
N PHE A 49 -9.90 15.32 23.42
CA PHE A 49 -10.25 14.56 22.23
C PHE A 49 -10.53 13.11 22.59
N LEU A 50 -11.80 12.67 22.44
CA LEU A 50 -12.28 11.32 22.70
C LEU A 50 -12.09 10.81 24.14
N ASN A 51 -11.94 11.67 25.14
CA ASN A 51 -11.66 11.26 26.53
C ASN A 51 -12.81 10.50 27.19
N ASN A 52 -14.07 10.70 26.75
CA ASN A 52 -15.28 10.10 27.34
C ASN A 52 -16.11 9.33 26.31
N VAL A 53 -15.48 8.73 25.31
CA VAL A 53 -16.20 7.94 24.31
C VAL A 53 -16.37 6.52 24.83
N HIS A 54 -17.61 6.10 25.00
CA HIS A 54 -17.98 4.73 25.34
C HIS A 54 -18.79 4.13 24.19
N VAL A 55 -18.09 3.53 23.23
CA VAL A 55 -18.72 2.84 22.10
C VAL A 55 -18.78 1.34 22.40
N ASP A 56 -19.92 0.72 22.12
CA ASP A 56 -20.05 -0.73 22.17
C ASP A 56 -19.56 -1.35 20.86
N PHE A 57 -18.23 -1.54 20.77
CA PHE A 57 -17.59 -2.18 19.63
C PHE A 57 -17.86 -3.69 19.59
N MET A 58 -17.79 -4.33 20.75
CA MET A 58 -17.95 -5.79 20.86
C MET A 58 -19.38 -6.22 20.62
N GLY A 59 -20.38 -5.45 21.08
CA GLY A 59 -21.81 -5.74 20.80
C GLY A 59 -22.15 -5.65 19.32
N LYS A 60 -21.48 -4.74 18.59
CA LYS A 60 -21.58 -4.63 17.13
C LYS A 60 -20.63 -5.58 16.38
N GLY A 61 -19.77 -6.33 17.07
CA GLY A 61 -18.70 -7.16 16.50
C GLY A 61 -19.18 -8.16 15.45
N LYS A 62 -20.33 -8.84 15.68
CA LYS A 62 -20.89 -9.76 14.68
C LYS A 62 -21.32 -9.05 13.41
N LYS A 63 -21.91 -7.86 13.51
CA LYS A 63 -22.35 -7.07 12.35
C LYS A 63 -21.14 -6.54 11.57
N SER A 64 -20.09 -6.08 12.26
CA SER A 64 -18.87 -5.63 11.61
C SER A 64 -18.12 -6.78 10.92
N VAL A 65 -18.00 -7.94 11.53
CA VAL A 65 -17.39 -9.12 10.87
C VAL A 65 -18.15 -9.49 9.60
N ILE A 66 -19.49 -9.49 9.64
CA ILE A 66 -20.31 -9.74 8.45
C ILE A 66 -20.07 -8.67 7.38
N ALA A 67 -20.00 -7.39 7.76
CA ALA A 67 -19.70 -6.30 6.82
C ALA A 67 -18.33 -6.48 6.13
N PHE A 68 -17.30 -6.87 6.89
CA PHE A 68 -15.97 -7.18 6.32
C PHE A 68 -16.01 -8.38 5.38
N ILE A 69 -16.75 -9.43 5.73
CA ILE A 69 -16.94 -10.62 4.87
C ILE A 69 -17.65 -10.22 3.56
N VAL A 70 -18.70 -9.43 3.64
CA VAL A 70 -19.44 -8.95 2.44
C VAL A 70 -18.52 -8.09 1.57
N ALA A 71 -17.78 -7.14 2.16
CA ALA A 71 -16.81 -6.33 1.44
C ALA A 71 -15.74 -7.20 0.75
N ALA A 72 -15.23 -8.22 1.47
CA ALA A 72 -14.26 -9.16 0.91
C ALA A 72 -14.84 -9.99 -0.25
N ILE A 73 -16.09 -10.45 -0.15
CA ILE A 73 -16.75 -11.18 -1.25
C ILE A 73 -16.92 -10.29 -2.47
N VAL A 74 -17.32 -9.03 -2.29
CA VAL A 74 -17.43 -8.05 -3.39
C VAL A 74 -16.05 -7.82 -4.03
N CYS A 75 -15.01 -7.55 -3.23
CA CYS A 75 -13.65 -7.39 -3.72
C CYS A 75 -13.16 -8.63 -4.48
N PHE A 76 -13.43 -9.82 -3.96
CA PHE A 76 -13.07 -11.08 -4.58
C PHE A 76 -13.81 -11.28 -5.91
N GLY A 77 -15.08 -10.92 -5.98
CA GLY A 77 -15.86 -10.95 -7.21
C GLY A 77 -15.25 -10.05 -8.30
N PHE A 78 -14.84 -8.83 -7.96
CA PHE A 78 -14.16 -7.94 -8.89
C PHE A 78 -12.77 -8.44 -9.30
N LEU A 79 -12.00 -9.02 -8.37
CA LEU A 79 -10.70 -9.62 -8.65
C LEU A 79 -10.79 -10.74 -9.69
N PHE A 80 -11.83 -11.58 -9.64
CA PHE A 80 -12.03 -12.66 -10.61
C PHE A 80 -12.74 -12.21 -11.88
N GLY A 81 -13.68 -11.24 -11.79
CA GLY A 81 -14.45 -10.78 -12.94
C GLY A 81 -13.67 -9.78 -13.82
N ARG A 82 -13.01 -8.81 -13.21
CA ARG A 82 -12.29 -7.74 -13.92
C ARG A 82 -10.78 -7.93 -13.92
N GLY A 83 -10.25 -8.67 -12.92
CA GLY A 83 -8.82 -8.89 -12.75
C GLY A 83 -8.09 -7.67 -12.16
N LEU A 84 -6.77 -7.70 -12.27
CA LEU A 84 -5.85 -6.62 -11.86
C LEU A 84 -5.07 -6.15 -13.08
N SER A 85 -4.83 -4.85 -13.17
CA SER A 85 -3.86 -4.30 -14.12
C SER A 85 -2.45 -4.66 -13.61
N LYS A 86 -1.78 -5.55 -14.33
CA LYS A 86 -0.43 -6.01 -13.95
C LYS A 86 0.60 -5.13 -14.67
N GLY A 87 1.55 -4.59 -13.92
CA GLY A 87 2.72 -3.91 -14.48
C GLY A 87 3.69 -4.89 -15.18
N ILE A 88 4.64 -4.32 -15.93
CA ILE A 88 5.66 -5.09 -16.64
C ILE A 88 6.53 -5.96 -15.72
N ASP A 89 6.61 -5.61 -14.45
CA ASP A 89 7.32 -6.38 -13.41
C ASP A 89 6.76 -7.81 -13.25
N PHE A 90 5.49 -8.01 -13.62
CA PHE A 90 4.80 -9.30 -13.47
C PHE A 90 4.33 -9.92 -14.79
N THR A 91 4.32 -9.15 -15.87
CA THR A 91 3.93 -9.65 -17.20
C THR A 91 5.10 -9.75 -18.15
N GLY A 92 6.20 -9.06 -17.85
CA GLY A 92 7.23 -8.76 -18.83
C GLY A 92 6.76 -7.67 -19.79
N GLY A 93 7.68 -6.99 -20.42
CA GLY A 93 7.35 -5.93 -21.37
C GLY A 93 8.30 -4.74 -21.31
N ARG A 94 7.95 -3.73 -22.09
CA ARG A 94 8.60 -2.41 -22.12
C ARG A 94 7.59 -1.35 -21.76
N ASN A 95 8.01 -0.40 -20.92
CA ASN A 95 7.27 0.81 -20.60
C ASN A 95 8.05 2.01 -21.15
N TYR A 96 7.36 2.85 -21.90
CA TYR A 96 7.87 4.12 -22.38
C TYR A 96 7.01 5.24 -21.84
N VAL A 97 7.59 6.21 -21.18
CA VAL A 97 6.93 7.47 -20.79
C VAL A 97 7.24 8.49 -21.88
N ILE A 98 6.22 8.90 -22.60
CA ILE A 98 6.34 9.80 -23.74
C ILE A 98 5.63 11.10 -23.40
N GLU A 99 6.36 12.21 -23.42
CA GLU A 99 5.78 13.57 -23.35
C GLU A 99 5.42 14.03 -24.75
N PHE A 100 4.27 14.71 -24.90
CA PHE A 100 3.80 15.20 -26.18
C PHE A 100 3.90 16.72 -26.26
N GLU A 101 4.22 17.24 -27.45
CA GLU A 101 4.22 18.67 -27.74
C GLU A 101 2.79 19.24 -27.78
N GLN A 102 1.86 18.42 -28.24
CA GLN A 102 0.48 18.79 -28.41
C GLN A 102 -0.31 18.51 -27.12
N LYS A 103 -1.12 19.47 -26.69
CA LYS A 103 -2.05 19.27 -25.59
C LYS A 103 -3.28 18.46 -26.04
N GLY A 104 -3.75 17.57 -25.17
CA GLY A 104 -4.97 16.81 -25.40
C GLY A 104 -4.75 15.50 -26.15
N VAL A 105 -3.51 15.01 -26.28
CA VAL A 105 -3.25 13.66 -26.81
C VAL A 105 -3.79 12.63 -25.82
N THR A 106 -4.72 11.81 -26.28
CA THR A 106 -5.36 10.80 -25.43
C THR A 106 -4.58 9.47 -25.43
N PRO A 107 -4.56 8.72 -24.31
CA PRO A 107 -3.96 7.39 -24.26
C PRO A 107 -4.53 6.42 -25.30
N GLU A 108 -5.83 6.56 -25.61
CA GLU A 108 -6.50 5.75 -26.62
C GLU A 108 -5.95 5.98 -28.03
N GLU A 109 -5.67 7.24 -28.41
CA GLU A 109 -5.06 7.56 -29.70
C GLU A 109 -3.65 6.99 -29.81
N VAL A 110 -2.84 7.13 -28.74
CA VAL A 110 -1.47 6.57 -28.66
C VAL A 110 -1.51 5.05 -28.75
N SER A 111 -2.36 4.41 -27.94
CA SER A 111 -2.51 2.96 -27.93
C SER A 111 -2.96 2.43 -29.29
N LYS A 112 -3.93 3.09 -29.92
CA LYS A 112 -4.44 2.69 -31.25
C LYS A 112 -3.38 2.82 -32.34
N ALA A 113 -2.67 3.94 -32.41
CA ALA A 113 -1.62 4.18 -33.40
C ALA A 113 -0.51 3.13 -33.32
N VAL A 114 -0.07 2.81 -32.11
CA VAL A 114 0.99 1.81 -31.91
C VAL A 114 0.46 0.39 -32.11
N ALA A 115 -0.75 0.07 -31.62
CA ALA A 115 -1.34 -1.26 -31.75
C ALA A 115 -1.61 -1.63 -33.22
N GLU A 116 -2.07 -0.72 -34.05
CA GLU A 116 -2.28 -0.98 -35.50
C GLU A 116 -0.99 -1.46 -36.17
N LYS A 117 0.16 -0.83 -35.91
CA LYS A 117 1.45 -1.24 -36.45
C LYS A 117 2.00 -2.48 -35.80
N VAL A 118 1.88 -2.63 -34.49
CA VAL A 118 2.35 -3.81 -33.74
C VAL A 118 1.59 -5.04 -34.19
N HIS A 119 0.27 -5.01 -34.23
CA HIS A 119 -0.56 -6.15 -34.60
C HIS A 119 -0.40 -6.56 -36.08
N ALA A 120 0.04 -5.64 -36.94
CA ALA A 120 0.38 -5.97 -38.32
C ALA A 120 1.61 -6.89 -38.41
N LYS A 121 2.52 -6.87 -37.42
CA LYS A 121 3.73 -7.69 -37.37
C LYS A 121 3.63 -8.84 -36.36
N ASP A 122 2.99 -8.61 -35.23
CA ASP A 122 2.77 -9.59 -34.16
C ASP A 122 1.34 -9.42 -33.59
N PRO A 123 0.38 -10.24 -34.07
CA PRO A 123 -1.01 -10.18 -33.62
C PRO A 123 -1.20 -10.51 -32.12
N ASN A 124 -0.22 -11.18 -31.49
CA ASN A 124 -0.30 -11.57 -30.08
C ASN A 124 0.32 -10.55 -29.13
N ALA A 125 1.02 -9.55 -29.66
CA ALA A 125 1.60 -8.51 -28.83
C ALA A 125 0.52 -7.63 -28.22
N THR A 126 0.70 -7.28 -26.96
CA THR A 126 -0.18 -6.37 -26.23
C THR A 126 0.35 -4.95 -26.27
N VAL A 127 -0.56 -3.99 -26.44
CA VAL A 127 -0.26 -2.57 -26.39
C VAL A 127 -1.30 -1.91 -25.49
N SER A 128 -0.86 -1.19 -24.49
CA SER A 128 -1.72 -0.39 -23.62
C SER A 128 -1.10 0.97 -23.37
N ALA A 129 -1.93 1.98 -23.19
CA ALA A 129 -1.48 3.32 -22.87
C ALA A 129 -2.31 3.88 -21.73
N ILE A 130 -1.66 4.63 -20.84
CA ILE A 130 -2.29 5.26 -19.67
C ILE A 130 -1.80 6.69 -19.58
N ALA A 131 -2.71 7.64 -19.35
CA ALA A 131 -2.34 9.02 -19.08
C ALA A 131 -1.57 9.10 -17.75
N ILE A 132 -0.48 9.84 -17.77
CA ILE A 132 0.27 10.18 -16.56
C ILE A 132 0.53 11.69 -16.54
N THR A 133 0.65 12.25 -15.35
CA THR A 133 0.99 13.66 -15.18
C THR A 133 2.46 13.75 -14.81
N THR A 134 3.26 14.39 -15.68
CA THR A 134 4.64 14.78 -15.37
C THR A 134 4.66 16.22 -14.82
N THR A 135 5.80 16.66 -14.34
CA THR A 135 5.96 17.97 -13.71
C THR A 135 5.63 19.12 -14.66
N ASN A 136 5.86 18.94 -15.96
CA ASN A 136 5.80 20.02 -16.94
C ASN A 136 4.76 19.83 -18.04
N ASN A 137 4.42 18.59 -18.41
CA ASN A 137 3.59 18.27 -19.57
C ASN A 137 2.65 17.09 -19.32
N GLU A 138 1.62 16.98 -20.17
CA GLU A 138 0.84 15.76 -20.28
C GLU A 138 1.73 14.67 -20.91
N ALA A 139 1.79 13.52 -20.28
CA ALA A 139 2.55 12.38 -20.75
C ALA A 139 1.68 11.13 -20.81
N VAL A 140 2.07 10.21 -21.65
CA VAL A 140 1.42 8.91 -21.76
C VAL A 140 2.45 7.82 -21.49
N ARG A 141 2.11 6.90 -20.60
CA ARG A 141 2.85 5.66 -20.41
C ARG A 141 2.34 4.64 -21.42
N LEU A 142 3.19 4.26 -22.36
CA LEU A 142 2.95 3.22 -23.34
C LEU A 142 3.62 1.93 -22.85
N THR A 143 2.84 0.87 -22.72
CA THR A 143 3.30 -0.46 -22.32
C THR A 143 3.10 -1.42 -23.49
N THR A 144 4.15 -2.20 -23.82
CA THR A 144 4.07 -3.24 -24.86
C THR A 144 5.00 -4.41 -24.57
N ASN A 145 4.58 -5.60 -24.95
CA ASN A 145 5.43 -6.79 -24.94
C ASN A 145 5.99 -7.13 -26.33
N TYR A 146 5.86 -6.24 -27.31
CA TYR A 146 6.36 -6.45 -28.66
C TYR A 146 7.84 -6.80 -28.67
N ARG A 147 8.20 -7.95 -29.29
CA ARG A 147 9.55 -8.50 -29.39
C ARG A 147 10.30 -8.55 -28.05
N ILE A 148 9.61 -8.87 -26.96
CA ILE A 148 10.22 -8.88 -25.63
C ILE A 148 11.17 -10.07 -25.44
N ASP A 149 10.95 -11.17 -26.17
CA ASP A 149 11.76 -12.39 -26.13
C ASP A 149 13.00 -12.32 -27.03
N ASP A 150 13.18 -11.21 -27.75
CA ASP A 150 14.32 -11.01 -28.64
C ASP A 150 15.44 -10.29 -27.88
N ASP A 151 16.60 -10.95 -27.77
CA ASP A 151 17.78 -10.46 -27.05
C ASP A 151 18.86 -9.87 -27.99
N SER A 152 18.51 -9.50 -29.26
CA SER A 152 19.44 -8.86 -30.18
C SER A 152 19.94 -7.51 -29.63
N GLU A 153 21.21 -7.18 -29.85
CA GLU A 153 21.90 -6.01 -29.29
C GLU A 153 21.21 -4.67 -29.62
N ASN A 154 20.53 -4.58 -30.78
CA ASN A 154 19.89 -3.36 -31.26
C ASN A 154 18.37 -3.35 -31.12
N ILE A 155 17.78 -4.39 -30.51
CA ILE A 155 16.33 -4.56 -30.48
C ILE A 155 15.60 -3.38 -29.82
N ASP A 156 16.16 -2.82 -28.76
CA ASP A 156 15.52 -1.74 -28.02
C ASP A 156 15.46 -0.45 -28.87
N GLN A 157 16.51 -0.17 -29.65
CA GLN A 157 16.51 0.94 -30.61
C GLN A 157 15.54 0.70 -31.79
N GLU A 158 15.45 -0.55 -32.27
CA GLU A 158 14.50 -0.89 -33.33
C GLU A 158 13.04 -0.72 -32.83
N VAL A 159 12.74 -1.10 -31.60
CA VAL A 159 11.42 -0.93 -31.01
C VAL A 159 11.11 0.55 -30.75
N GLU A 160 12.07 1.33 -30.25
CA GLU A 160 11.92 2.78 -30.07
C GLU A 160 11.65 3.46 -31.41
N ARG A 161 12.39 3.10 -32.47
CA ARG A 161 12.16 3.62 -33.81
C ARG A 161 10.81 3.22 -34.37
N PHE A 162 10.38 1.98 -34.12
CA PHE A 162 9.07 1.50 -34.53
C PHE A 162 7.93 2.26 -33.86
N ILE A 163 8.07 2.57 -32.56
CA ILE A 163 7.11 3.38 -31.81
C ILE A 163 7.10 4.80 -32.37
N PHE A 164 8.28 5.40 -32.61
CA PHE A 164 8.40 6.71 -33.21
C PHE A 164 7.66 6.76 -34.56
N ASP A 165 7.92 5.83 -35.48
CA ASP A 165 7.27 5.75 -36.79
C ASP A 165 5.75 5.59 -36.67
N ALA A 166 5.25 4.90 -35.64
CA ALA A 166 3.83 4.74 -35.40
C ALA A 166 3.18 6.06 -34.96
N LEU A 167 3.81 6.78 -34.04
CA LEU A 167 3.30 8.03 -33.51
C LEU A 167 3.43 9.18 -34.48
N HIS A 168 4.51 9.21 -35.28
CA HIS A 168 4.77 10.22 -36.31
C HIS A 168 3.79 10.06 -37.48
N ASP A 169 3.53 8.84 -37.96
CA ASP A 169 2.55 8.57 -39.03
C ASP A 169 1.11 8.94 -38.58
N ALA A 170 0.80 8.74 -37.30
CA ALA A 170 -0.45 9.18 -36.69
C ALA A 170 -0.51 10.68 -36.41
N ARG A 171 0.54 11.44 -36.71
CA ARG A 171 0.70 12.89 -36.46
C ARG A 171 0.53 13.29 -34.98
N LEU A 172 0.86 12.39 -34.08
CA LEU A 172 0.84 12.64 -32.64
C LEU A 172 2.14 13.31 -32.16
N ILE A 173 3.23 13.14 -32.90
CA ILE A 173 4.56 13.74 -32.66
C ILE A 173 5.03 14.42 -33.94
N ASN A 174 5.59 15.63 -33.80
CA ASN A 174 6.20 16.38 -34.90
C ASN A 174 7.73 16.43 -34.81
N ALA A 175 8.30 16.06 -33.65
CA ALA A 175 9.72 16.01 -33.41
C ALA A 175 10.43 15.02 -34.36
N ASP A 176 11.71 15.23 -34.60
CA ASP A 176 12.55 14.25 -35.31
C ASP A 176 12.95 13.08 -34.40
N TYR A 177 13.46 12.00 -34.98
CA TYR A 177 13.84 10.81 -34.21
C TYR A 177 14.93 11.07 -33.18
N ALA A 178 15.88 11.99 -33.46
CA ALA A 178 16.95 12.33 -32.54
C ALA A 178 16.40 13.02 -31.27
N THR A 179 15.44 13.91 -31.46
CA THR A 179 14.71 14.58 -30.35
C THR A 179 13.85 13.57 -29.58
N PHE A 180 13.21 12.62 -30.29
CA PHE A 180 12.35 11.61 -29.65
C PHE A 180 13.09 10.69 -28.68
N ILE A 181 14.32 10.32 -28.97
CA ILE A 181 15.15 9.47 -28.12
C ILE A 181 15.95 10.24 -27.06
N ASP A 182 15.96 11.56 -27.13
CA ASP A 182 16.66 12.41 -26.16
C ASP A 182 15.86 12.46 -24.85
N ARG A 183 16.33 11.71 -23.86
CA ARG A 183 15.68 11.57 -22.54
C ARG A 183 15.83 12.79 -21.64
N ASP A 184 16.74 13.69 -21.97
CA ASP A 184 16.96 14.95 -21.24
C ASP A 184 16.09 16.09 -21.81
N ASN A 185 15.40 15.85 -22.93
CA ASN A 185 14.51 16.81 -23.54
C ASN A 185 13.11 16.73 -22.91
N HIS A 186 12.77 17.72 -22.12
CA HIS A 186 11.44 17.90 -21.50
C HIS A 186 10.57 18.94 -22.21
N SER A 187 10.88 19.25 -23.47
CA SER A 187 10.09 20.20 -24.28
C SER A 187 8.88 19.56 -24.95
N GLY A 188 8.70 18.25 -24.82
CA GLY A 188 7.68 17.44 -25.51
C GLY A 188 8.23 16.75 -26.77
N GLY A 189 7.50 15.74 -27.25
CA GLY A 189 7.88 14.93 -28.40
C GLY A 189 9.01 13.93 -28.11
N SER A 190 9.27 13.57 -26.85
CA SER A 190 10.39 12.73 -26.44
C SER A 190 10.02 11.62 -25.45
N ILE A 191 10.84 10.56 -25.43
CA ILE A 191 10.80 9.51 -24.41
C ILE A 191 11.57 9.99 -23.18
N VAL A 192 10.85 10.29 -22.09
CA VAL A 192 11.46 10.72 -20.82
C VAL A 192 11.98 9.54 -20.01
N SER A 193 11.33 8.38 -20.12
CA SER A 193 11.72 7.16 -19.39
C SER A 193 11.41 5.92 -20.20
N ALA A 194 12.35 4.98 -20.20
CA ALA A 194 12.15 3.64 -20.78
C ALA A 194 12.60 2.57 -19.78
N GLN A 195 11.76 1.55 -19.63
CA GLN A 195 12.02 0.39 -18.76
C GLN A 195 11.71 -0.90 -19.52
N LYS A 196 12.54 -1.93 -19.32
CA LYS A 196 12.36 -3.27 -19.91
C LYS A 196 12.47 -4.33 -18.83
N VAL A 197 11.54 -5.26 -18.82
CA VAL A 197 11.57 -6.44 -17.94
C VAL A 197 11.35 -7.67 -18.80
N GLY A 198 12.32 -8.58 -18.81
CA GLY A 198 12.20 -9.85 -19.53
C GLY A 198 11.16 -10.78 -18.88
N PRO A 199 10.51 -11.68 -19.66
CA PRO A 199 9.43 -12.55 -19.16
C PRO A 199 9.87 -13.49 -18.03
N THR A 200 11.09 -14.02 -18.09
CA THR A 200 11.68 -14.87 -17.04
C THR A 200 11.82 -14.11 -15.73
N VAL A 201 12.36 -12.90 -15.78
CA VAL A 201 12.52 -12.04 -14.62
C VAL A 201 11.15 -11.68 -14.03
N ALA A 202 10.18 -11.35 -14.88
CA ALA A 202 8.80 -11.04 -14.44
C ALA A 202 8.14 -12.22 -13.73
N ALA A 203 8.31 -13.45 -14.26
CA ALA A 203 7.78 -14.67 -13.64
C ALA A 203 8.41 -14.93 -12.26
N ASP A 204 9.72 -14.76 -12.14
CA ASP A 204 10.42 -14.91 -10.86
C ASP A 204 9.97 -13.84 -9.86
N MET A 205 9.84 -12.58 -10.30
CA MET A 205 9.36 -11.48 -9.45
C MET A 205 7.94 -11.71 -8.95
N ALA A 206 7.05 -12.25 -9.80
CA ALA A 206 5.68 -12.58 -9.40
C ALA A 206 5.65 -13.68 -8.33
N LYS A 207 6.46 -14.73 -8.50
CA LYS A 207 6.60 -15.81 -7.52
C LYS A 207 7.17 -15.30 -6.19
N ASP A 208 8.23 -14.51 -6.26
CA ASP A 208 8.89 -13.95 -5.07
C ASP A 208 7.98 -13.01 -4.30
N ALA A 209 7.14 -12.23 -4.99
CA ALA A 209 6.14 -11.36 -4.37
C ALA A 209 5.12 -12.16 -3.53
N ILE A 210 4.60 -13.27 -4.07
CA ILE A 210 3.66 -14.14 -3.34
C ILE A 210 4.34 -14.77 -2.12
N ILE A 211 5.56 -15.29 -2.30
CA ILE A 211 6.35 -15.88 -1.21
C ILE A 211 6.61 -14.84 -0.11
N ALA A 212 6.97 -13.60 -0.49
CA ALA A 212 7.22 -12.52 0.47
C ALA A 212 5.99 -12.19 1.32
N VAL A 213 4.80 -12.13 0.72
CA VAL A 213 3.54 -11.88 1.45
C VAL A 213 3.24 -13.03 2.41
N ILE A 214 3.34 -14.29 1.96
CA ILE A 214 3.09 -15.47 2.80
C ILE A 214 4.08 -15.53 3.96
N PHE A 215 5.37 -15.33 3.68
CA PHE A 215 6.41 -15.33 4.69
C PHE A 215 6.22 -14.22 5.71
N SER A 216 5.84 -13.02 5.25
CA SER A 216 5.52 -11.87 6.11
C SER A 216 4.37 -12.19 7.08
N LEU A 217 3.27 -12.76 6.58
CA LEU A 217 2.12 -13.16 7.41
C LEU A 217 2.51 -14.25 8.43
N ALA A 218 3.32 -15.23 8.01
CA ALA A 218 3.81 -16.28 8.91
C ALA A 218 4.75 -15.73 10.00
N ALA A 219 5.66 -14.83 9.64
CA ALA A 219 6.55 -14.16 10.58
C ALA A 219 5.77 -13.32 11.60
N ILE A 220 4.77 -12.58 11.15
CA ILE A 220 3.88 -11.80 12.03
C ILE A 220 3.08 -12.71 12.96
N PHE A 221 2.52 -13.80 12.44
CA PHE A 221 1.83 -14.79 13.28
C PHE A 221 2.73 -15.30 14.41
N LEU A 222 3.95 -15.70 14.06
CA LEU A 222 4.93 -16.19 15.02
C LEU A 222 5.33 -15.11 16.04
N TYR A 223 5.58 -13.89 15.57
CA TYR A 223 5.90 -12.75 16.43
C TYR A 223 4.80 -12.50 17.48
N ILE A 224 3.53 -12.46 17.04
CA ILE A 224 2.40 -12.22 17.95
C ILE A 224 2.22 -13.39 18.91
N LEU A 225 2.40 -14.63 18.42
CA LEU A 225 2.33 -15.83 19.25
C LEU A 225 3.39 -15.81 20.38
N LEU A 226 4.62 -15.45 20.05
CA LEU A 226 5.70 -15.33 21.02
C LEU A 226 5.48 -14.15 21.98
N ARG A 227 5.00 -13.01 21.47
CA ARG A 227 4.79 -11.78 22.24
C ARG A 227 3.64 -11.89 23.25
N PHE A 228 2.53 -12.49 22.85
CA PHE A 228 1.32 -12.57 23.68
C PHE A 228 1.10 -13.95 24.31
N ARG A 229 1.79 -14.98 23.82
CA ARG A 229 1.62 -16.38 24.25
C ARG A 229 0.17 -16.87 24.21
N ASN A 230 -0.63 -16.31 23.31
CA ASN A 230 -2.03 -16.64 23.12
C ASN A 230 -2.36 -16.75 21.62
N VAL A 231 -2.79 -17.93 21.21
CA VAL A 231 -3.11 -18.26 19.82
C VAL A 231 -4.30 -17.42 19.30
N ALA A 232 -5.23 -17.05 20.18
CA ALA A 232 -6.41 -16.29 19.77
C ALA A 232 -6.03 -14.89 19.23
N PHE A 233 -5.07 -14.21 19.85
CA PHE A 233 -4.56 -12.92 19.35
C PHE A 233 -3.81 -13.06 18.03
N SER A 234 -3.04 -14.14 17.87
CA SER A 234 -2.32 -14.40 16.61
C SER A 234 -3.28 -14.65 15.46
N ILE A 235 -4.28 -15.49 15.65
CA ILE A 235 -5.30 -15.78 14.63
C ILE A 235 -6.09 -14.51 14.30
N GLY A 236 -6.57 -13.79 15.33
CA GLY A 236 -7.31 -12.54 15.12
C GLY A 236 -6.54 -11.51 14.30
N SER A 237 -5.23 -11.35 14.57
CA SER A 237 -4.36 -10.45 13.83
C SER A 237 -4.17 -10.87 12.38
N VAL A 238 -3.77 -12.14 12.14
CA VAL A 238 -3.46 -12.60 10.79
C VAL A 238 -4.70 -12.62 9.90
N VAL A 239 -5.84 -13.06 10.42
CA VAL A 239 -7.09 -13.02 9.67
C VAL A 239 -7.41 -11.57 9.28
N ALA A 240 -7.30 -10.61 10.20
CA ALA A 240 -7.55 -9.21 9.90
C ALA A 240 -6.56 -8.67 8.84
N LEU A 241 -5.28 -9.03 8.89
CA LEU A 241 -4.28 -8.62 7.88
C LEU A 241 -4.57 -9.20 6.49
N VAL A 242 -5.03 -10.45 6.43
CA VAL A 242 -5.46 -11.07 5.16
C VAL A 242 -6.64 -10.29 4.56
N PHE A 243 -7.61 -9.91 5.39
CA PHE A 243 -8.74 -9.07 4.95
C PHE A 243 -8.28 -7.70 4.49
N ASP A 244 -7.37 -7.03 5.22
CA ASP A 244 -6.80 -5.73 4.84
C ASP A 244 -6.15 -5.80 3.46
N THR A 245 -5.30 -6.82 3.23
CA THR A 245 -4.64 -7.05 1.93
C THR A 245 -5.64 -7.30 0.81
N LEU A 246 -6.66 -8.13 1.07
CA LEU A 246 -7.68 -8.46 0.08
C LEU A 246 -8.54 -7.25 -0.28
N LEU A 247 -8.85 -6.38 0.68
CA LEU A 247 -9.56 -5.12 0.43
C LEU A 247 -8.73 -4.14 -0.39
N ILE A 248 -7.41 -4.02 -0.13
CA ILE A 248 -6.52 -3.18 -0.94
C ILE A 248 -6.53 -3.67 -2.40
N LEU A 249 -6.30 -4.97 -2.63
CA LEU A 249 -6.34 -5.58 -3.96
C LEU A 249 -7.70 -5.40 -4.64
N GLY A 250 -8.79 -5.55 -3.87
CA GLY A 250 -10.15 -5.37 -4.37
C GLY A 250 -10.41 -3.95 -4.85
N VAL A 251 -10.00 -2.94 -4.08
CA VAL A 251 -10.14 -1.53 -4.49
C VAL A 251 -9.30 -1.23 -5.74
N TYR A 252 -8.09 -1.78 -5.86
CA TYR A 252 -7.29 -1.68 -7.07
C TYR A 252 -8.01 -2.28 -8.28
N SER A 253 -8.60 -3.47 -8.13
CA SER A 253 -9.39 -4.11 -9.18
C SER A 253 -10.65 -3.32 -9.58
N ILE A 254 -11.30 -2.64 -8.64
CA ILE A 254 -12.49 -1.83 -8.90
C ILE A 254 -12.13 -0.53 -9.61
N CYS A 255 -11.08 0.15 -9.14
CA CYS A 255 -10.77 1.53 -9.52
C CYS A 255 -9.89 1.65 -10.76
N TRP A 256 -9.14 0.60 -11.16
CA TRP A 256 -8.27 0.73 -12.33
C TRP A 256 -9.06 1.06 -13.60
N GLY A 257 -8.53 1.99 -14.40
CA GLY A 257 -9.20 2.52 -15.59
C GLY A 257 -10.26 3.60 -15.31
N TRP A 258 -10.59 3.91 -14.05
CA TRP A 258 -11.54 4.98 -13.69
C TRP A 258 -10.84 6.19 -13.08
N VAL A 259 -9.64 6.00 -12.55
CA VAL A 259 -8.87 7.09 -11.92
C VAL A 259 -7.80 7.62 -12.87
N PRO A 260 -7.46 8.92 -12.78
CA PRO A 260 -6.51 9.59 -13.68
C PRO A 260 -5.04 9.33 -13.30
N PHE A 261 -4.72 8.17 -12.73
CA PHE A 261 -3.36 7.73 -12.41
C PHE A 261 -3.27 6.20 -12.50
N SER A 262 -2.05 5.70 -12.66
CA SER A 262 -1.83 4.27 -12.82
C SER A 262 -2.11 3.51 -11.53
N LEU A 263 -2.97 2.48 -11.60
CA LEU A 263 -3.20 1.49 -10.55
C LEU A 263 -2.68 0.12 -10.98
N GLU A 264 -1.48 0.10 -11.57
CA GLU A 264 -0.81 -1.15 -11.91
C GLU A 264 -0.25 -1.81 -10.66
N VAL A 265 -0.42 -3.12 -10.61
CA VAL A 265 0.24 -3.97 -9.62
C VAL A 265 1.66 -4.24 -10.11
N ASP A 266 2.61 -3.53 -9.54
CA ASP A 266 4.04 -3.60 -9.82
C ASP A 266 4.83 -3.97 -8.55
N GLN A 267 6.15 -3.98 -8.63
CA GLN A 267 7.02 -4.22 -7.48
C GLN A 267 6.84 -3.16 -6.37
N THR A 268 6.55 -1.93 -6.76
CA THR A 268 6.32 -0.82 -5.81
C THR A 268 5.03 -1.03 -5.02
N PHE A 269 3.99 -1.50 -5.69
CA PHE A 269 2.72 -1.88 -5.04
C PHE A 269 2.91 -3.00 -4.01
N ILE A 270 3.71 -4.04 -4.31
CA ILE A 270 3.99 -5.09 -3.33
C ILE A 270 4.71 -4.52 -2.11
N GLY A 271 5.67 -3.60 -2.33
CA GLY A 271 6.31 -2.86 -1.24
C GLY A 271 5.32 -2.07 -0.39
N ALA A 272 4.34 -1.41 -1.02
CA ALA A 272 3.27 -0.69 -0.32
C ALA A 272 2.39 -1.63 0.52
N VAL A 273 1.97 -2.78 -0.04
CA VAL A 273 1.15 -3.77 0.68
C VAL A 273 1.90 -4.33 1.89
N LEU A 274 3.17 -4.71 1.73
CA LEU A 274 3.99 -5.21 2.84
C LEU A 274 4.18 -4.15 3.93
N THR A 275 4.36 -2.89 3.54
CA THR A 275 4.46 -1.77 4.49
C THR A 275 3.13 -1.51 5.19
N ALA A 276 2.01 -1.58 4.47
CA ALA A 276 0.66 -1.45 5.04
C ALA A 276 0.36 -2.57 6.04
N ILE A 277 0.77 -3.81 5.76
CA ILE A 277 0.70 -4.93 6.71
C ILE A 277 1.49 -4.60 7.98
N GLY A 278 2.73 -4.08 7.82
CA GLY A 278 3.57 -3.66 8.95
C GLY A 278 2.96 -2.53 9.78
N TYR A 279 2.31 -1.57 9.13
CA TYR A 279 1.59 -0.49 9.80
C TYR A 279 0.35 -1.02 10.56
N SER A 280 -0.45 -1.83 9.87
CA SER A 280 -1.69 -2.39 10.42
C SER A 280 -1.46 -3.28 11.66
N ILE A 281 -0.34 -4.01 11.70
CA ILE A 281 -0.02 -4.84 12.87
C ILE A 281 0.30 -4.00 14.10
N ASN A 282 0.90 -2.81 13.94
CA ASN A 282 1.22 -1.94 15.05
C ASN A 282 -0.03 -1.56 15.86
N ASP A 283 -1.12 -1.18 15.20
CA ASP A 283 -2.40 -0.88 15.85
C ASP A 283 -2.99 -2.10 16.56
N LYS A 284 -2.94 -3.28 15.91
CA LYS A 284 -3.43 -4.53 16.50
C LYS A 284 -2.65 -4.91 17.76
N VAL A 285 -1.34 -4.76 17.75
CA VAL A 285 -0.47 -5.03 18.91
C VAL A 285 -0.81 -4.13 20.09
N VAL A 286 -1.05 -2.82 19.85
CA VAL A 286 -1.43 -1.88 20.91
C VAL A 286 -2.77 -2.26 21.56
N VAL A 287 -3.77 -2.60 20.74
CA VAL A 287 -5.08 -3.04 21.22
C VAL A 287 -4.97 -4.33 22.02
N PHE A 288 -4.22 -5.32 21.51
CA PHE A 288 -4.08 -6.62 22.19
C PHE A 288 -3.19 -6.55 23.43
N ASP A 289 -2.21 -5.66 23.49
CA ASP A 289 -1.42 -5.44 24.70
C ASP A 289 -2.31 -4.88 25.83
N ARG A 290 -3.21 -3.94 25.51
CA ARG A 290 -4.20 -3.41 26.45
C ARG A 290 -5.21 -4.48 26.88
N MET A 291 -5.68 -5.31 25.95
CA MET A 291 -6.55 -6.44 26.29
C MET A 291 -5.88 -7.43 27.24
N ARG A 292 -4.62 -7.77 26.95
CA ARG A 292 -3.83 -8.65 27.80
C ARG A 292 -3.63 -8.06 29.19
N GLU A 293 -3.29 -6.78 29.28
CA GLU A 293 -3.13 -6.06 30.55
C GLU A 293 -4.44 -6.11 31.37
N ASN A 294 -5.59 -5.77 30.77
CA ASN A 294 -6.87 -5.83 31.43
C ASN A 294 -7.23 -7.25 31.89
N LEU A 295 -6.97 -8.27 31.06
CA LEU A 295 -7.19 -9.66 31.43
C LEU A 295 -6.31 -10.10 32.63
N GLN A 296 -5.10 -9.55 32.76
CA GLN A 296 -4.20 -9.84 33.88
C GLN A 296 -4.62 -9.10 35.16
N ILE A 297 -4.95 -7.81 35.07
CA ILE A 297 -5.38 -6.97 36.21
C ILE A 297 -6.66 -7.53 36.85
N TYR A 298 -7.60 -7.94 36.02
CA TYR A 298 -8.89 -8.45 36.48
C TYR A 298 -8.95 -9.98 36.52
N ALA A 299 -7.81 -10.66 36.48
CA ALA A 299 -7.76 -12.11 36.68
C ALA A 299 -8.37 -12.51 38.04
N GLY A 300 -9.34 -13.41 38.03
CA GLY A 300 -10.08 -13.83 39.25
C GLY A 300 -11.22 -12.88 39.67
N SER A 301 -11.43 -11.73 38.97
CA SER A 301 -12.63 -10.90 39.20
C SER A 301 -13.85 -11.49 38.49
N LYS A 302 -15.04 -11.08 38.93
CA LYS A 302 -16.31 -11.47 38.29
C LYS A 302 -16.62 -10.69 37.00
N ARG A 303 -15.63 -9.93 36.46
CA ARG A 303 -15.84 -9.15 35.25
C ARG A 303 -15.85 -10.05 34.02
N ASP A 304 -16.80 -9.79 33.13
CA ASP A 304 -16.90 -10.52 31.87
C ASP A 304 -15.79 -10.13 30.91
N VAL A 305 -15.16 -11.10 30.28
CA VAL A 305 -14.10 -10.91 29.28
C VAL A 305 -14.58 -10.04 28.11
N PHE A 306 -15.86 -10.15 27.73
CA PHE A 306 -16.48 -9.32 26.72
C PHE A 306 -16.38 -7.81 27.05
N THR A 307 -16.71 -7.46 28.30
CA THR A 307 -16.63 -6.09 28.80
C THR A 307 -15.18 -5.60 28.83
N LEU A 308 -14.23 -6.44 29.27
CA LEU A 308 -12.80 -6.10 29.29
C LEU A 308 -12.23 -5.82 27.88
N PHE A 309 -12.66 -6.59 26.88
CA PHE A 309 -12.30 -6.34 25.49
C PHE A 309 -12.85 -4.99 24.99
N ASN A 310 -14.11 -4.69 25.29
CA ASN A 310 -14.73 -3.42 24.90
C ASN A 310 -14.09 -2.21 25.59
N GLU A 311 -13.77 -2.32 26.88
CA GLU A 311 -13.02 -1.28 27.64
C GLU A 311 -11.62 -1.07 27.05
N SER A 312 -10.93 -2.15 26.67
CA SER A 312 -9.61 -2.08 26.03
C SER A 312 -9.63 -1.33 24.71
N LEU A 313 -10.64 -1.62 23.86
CA LEU A 313 -10.84 -0.93 22.58
C LEU A 313 -11.09 0.58 22.80
N ASN A 314 -11.98 0.93 23.74
CA ASN A 314 -12.26 2.33 24.02
C ASN A 314 -11.04 3.08 24.57
N SER A 315 -10.25 2.45 25.45
CA SER A 315 -9.05 3.08 26.03
C SER A 315 -7.92 3.32 25.03
N THR A 316 -7.84 2.52 23.96
CA THR A 316 -6.81 2.66 22.91
C THR A 316 -7.30 3.48 21.72
N LEU A 317 -8.59 3.76 21.60
CA LEU A 317 -9.24 4.37 20.44
C LEU A 317 -8.60 5.73 20.07
N CYS A 318 -8.42 6.61 21.06
CA CYS A 318 -7.85 7.94 20.84
C CYS A 318 -6.43 7.84 20.22
N ARG A 319 -5.59 6.97 20.78
CA ARG A 319 -4.24 6.74 20.27
C ARG A 319 -4.25 6.21 18.84
N THR A 320 -5.04 5.18 18.58
CA THR A 320 -5.15 4.55 17.26
C THR A 320 -5.64 5.54 16.20
N LEU A 321 -6.65 6.36 16.51
CA LEU A 321 -7.17 7.36 15.58
C LEU A 321 -6.17 8.49 15.32
N ILE A 322 -5.45 8.98 16.35
CA ILE A 322 -4.45 10.05 16.17
C ILE A 322 -3.27 9.55 15.32
N THR A 323 -2.75 8.35 15.59
CA THR A 323 -1.65 7.78 14.81
C THR A 323 -2.03 7.57 13.36
N SER A 324 -3.22 7.04 13.11
CA SER A 324 -3.72 6.83 11.74
C SER A 324 -3.97 8.15 11.03
N PHE A 325 -4.57 9.13 11.69
CA PHE A 325 -4.84 10.45 11.11
C PHE A 325 -3.55 11.19 10.72
N THR A 326 -2.54 11.19 11.61
CA THR A 326 -1.24 11.84 11.31
C THR A 326 -0.53 11.17 10.14
N THR A 327 -0.57 9.85 10.06
CA THR A 327 0.00 9.10 8.93
C THR A 327 -0.77 9.36 7.64
N LEU A 328 -2.10 9.35 7.68
CA LEU A 328 -2.95 9.69 6.52
C LEU A 328 -2.66 11.09 5.99
N LEU A 329 -2.48 12.07 6.86
CA LEU A 329 -2.18 13.43 6.46
C LEU A 329 -0.89 13.50 5.63
N VAL A 330 0.18 12.83 6.08
CA VAL A 330 1.45 12.76 5.35
C VAL A 330 1.26 12.03 4.01
N LEU A 331 0.57 10.90 4.01
CA LEU A 331 0.33 10.10 2.80
C LEU A 331 -0.52 10.86 1.78
N ILE A 332 -1.51 11.64 2.22
CA ILE A 332 -2.31 12.50 1.34
C ILE A 332 -1.44 13.60 0.71
N CYS A 333 -0.55 14.23 1.49
CA CYS A 333 0.39 15.21 0.92
C CYS A 333 1.28 14.56 -0.14
N ILE A 334 1.83 13.37 0.12
CA ILE A 334 2.64 12.63 -0.85
C ILE A 334 1.80 12.23 -2.07
N PHE A 335 0.56 11.82 -1.89
CA PHE A 335 -0.36 11.47 -2.97
C PHE A 335 -0.66 12.66 -3.89
N LEU A 336 -0.87 13.84 -3.32
CA LEU A 336 -1.21 15.05 -4.09
C LEU A 336 0.00 15.65 -4.81
N LEU A 337 1.18 15.63 -4.17
CA LEU A 337 2.40 16.29 -4.67
C LEU A 337 3.36 15.32 -5.38
N GLY A 338 3.17 14.02 -5.21
CA GLY A 338 4.05 12.99 -5.78
C GLY A 338 3.80 12.74 -7.26
N GLY A 339 4.84 12.28 -7.96
CA GLY A 339 4.73 11.77 -9.32
C GLY A 339 3.94 10.46 -9.39
N ASP A 340 3.63 9.99 -10.60
CA ASP A 340 2.70 8.88 -10.85
C ASP A 340 3.03 7.59 -10.08
N SER A 341 4.29 7.15 -10.09
CA SER A 341 4.71 5.94 -9.36
C SER A 341 4.54 6.07 -7.84
N ILE A 342 4.85 7.26 -7.27
CA ILE A 342 4.69 7.53 -5.85
C ILE A 342 3.21 7.69 -5.49
N ARG A 343 2.40 8.19 -6.42
CA ARG A 343 0.95 8.37 -6.25
C ARG A 343 0.24 7.03 -6.07
N SER A 344 0.54 6.03 -6.93
CA SER A 344 0.01 4.67 -6.79
C SER A 344 0.43 4.04 -5.44
N PHE A 345 1.72 4.11 -5.10
CA PHE A 345 2.23 3.66 -3.80
C PHE A 345 1.49 4.30 -2.61
N SER A 346 1.36 5.65 -2.63
CA SER A 346 0.70 6.39 -1.56
C SER A 346 -0.78 6.03 -1.44
N PHE A 347 -1.46 5.79 -2.57
CA PHE A 347 -2.86 5.35 -2.59
C PHE A 347 -3.02 3.98 -1.92
N ALA A 348 -2.16 3.00 -2.24
CA ALA A 348 -2.15 1.69 -1.57
C ALA A 348 -1.93 1.83 -0.06
N MET A 349 -1.00 2.69 0.34
CA MET A 349 -0.72 2.97 1.75
C MET A 349 -1.90 3.65 2.46
N ILE A 350 -2.56 4.62 1.83
CA ILE A 350 -3.77 5.26 2.37
C ILE A 350 -4.86 4.22 2.64
N LEU A 351 -5.13 3.35 1.66
CA LEU A 351 -6.08 2.24 1.83
C LEU A 351 -5.64 1.31 2.97
N GLY A 352 -4.35 0.97 3.03
CA GLY A 352 -3.79 0.12 4.07
C GLY A 352 -3.94 0.69 5.47
N VAL A 353 -3.73 1.99 5.66
CA VAL A 353 -3.94 2.67 6.95
C VAL A 353 -5.42 2.68 7.31
N ILE A 354 -6.32 3.02 6.38
CA ILE A 354 -7.78 3.07 6.63
C ILE A 354 -8.30 1.68 6.99
N PHE A 355 -7.99 0.67 6.16
CA PHE A 355 -8.45 -0.70 6.41
C PHE A 355 -7.80 -1.30 7.64
N GLY A 356 -6.48 -1.07 7.85
CA GLY A 356 -5.75 -1.56 8.99
C GLY A 356 -6.28 -1.03 10.32
N THR A 357 -6.59 0.27 10.38
CA THR A 357 -7.17 0.90 11.57
C THR A 357 -8.58 0.37 11.84
N THR A 358 -9.43 0.31 10.81
CA THR A 358 -10.80 -0.20 10.97
C THR A 358 -10.83 -1.68 11.32
N SER A 359 -9.99 -2.49 10.70
CA SER A 359 -9.92 -3.93 10.98
C SER A 359 -9.37 -4.24 12.37
N SER A 360 -8.48 -3.41 12.90
CA SER A 360 -7.94 -3.58 14.26
C SER A 360 -9.03 -3.48 15.31
N ILE A 361 -9.97 -2.56 15.14
CA ILE A 361 -11.06 -2.30 16.08
C ILE A 361 -12.23 -3.26 15.82
N PHE A 362 -12.65 -3.40 14.57
CA PHE A 362 -13.92 -4.03 14.21
C PHE A 362 -13.82 -5.49 13.77
N LEU A 363 -12.60 -5.99 13.48
CA LEU A 363 -12.41 -7.35 13.00
C LEU A 363 -11.48 -8.18 13.90
N ALA A 364 -10.28 -7.68 14.20
CA ALA A 364 -9.27 -8.43 14.92
C ALA A 364 -9.72 -8.78 16.35
N ALA A 365 -10.30 -7.83 17.08
CA ALA A 365 -10.77 -8.02 18.45
C ALA A 365 -11.97 -9.00 18.56
N PRO A 366 -13.05 -8.88 17.76
CA PRO A 366 -14.14 -9.86 17.78
C PRO A 366 -13.71 -11.27 17.38
N ILE A 367 -12.80 -11.41 16.41
CA ILE A 367 -12.26 -12.72 16.02
C ILE A 367 -11.42 -13.32 17.15
N ALA A 368 -10.51 -12.55 17.75
CA ALA A 368 -9.72 -13.00 18.88
C ALA A 368 -10.63 -13.47 20.04
N TYR A 369 -11.68 -12.70 20.36
CA TYR A 369 -12.67 -13.10 21.36
C TYR A 369 -13.40 -14.41 20.98
N SER A 370 -13.72 -14.61 19.71
CA SER A 370 -14.42 -15.83 19.26
C SER A 370 -13.54 -17.07 19.35
N VAL A 371 -12.24 -16.92 19.10
CA VAL A 371 -11.24 -18.00 19.17
C VAL A 371 -10.84 -18.29 20.61
N LEU A 372 -10.93 -17.30 21.49
CA LEU A 372 -10.63 -17.48 22.92
C LEU A 372 -11.52 -18.61 23.47
N GLY A 373 -10.89 -19.68 23.96
CA GLY A 373 -11.59 -20.92 24.32
C GLY A 373 -12.66 -20.70 25.39
N ARG A 374 -13.70 -21.54 25.39
CA ARG A 374 -14.77 -21.49 26.39
C ARG A 374 -14.24 -21.55 27.84
N LYS A 375 -13.11 -22.22 28.08
CA LYS A 375 -12.44 -22.27 29.39
C LYS A 375 -11.89 -20.94 29.83
N GLU A 376 -11.26 -20.19 28.89
CA GLU A 376 -10.68 -18.87 29.19
C GLU A 376 -11.76 -17.80 29.36
N ARG A 377 -12.92 -17.94 28.65
CA ARG A 377 -14.08 -17.06 28.84
C ARG A 377 -14.78 -17.29 30.17
N LYS A 378 -14.63 -18.49 30.76
CA LYS A 378 -15.27 -18.93 32.00
C LYS A 378 -14.32 -19.00 33.17
N GLN A 379 -13.10 -18.39 33.09
CA GLN A 379 -12.29 -18.22 34.28
C GLN A 379 -13.03 -17.27 35.24
N LYS A 380 -13.91 -17.93 35.97
CA LYS A 380 -14.60 -17.42 37.14
C LYS A 380 -13.71 -17.60 38.38
#